data_ecea4b5fb91e1599aba903677b921b48
#
_entry.id   ecea4b5fb91e1599aba903677b921b48
#
_cell.length_a   1.000
_cell.length_b   1.000
_cell.length_c   1.000
_cell.angle_alpha   90.00
_cell.angle_beta   90.00
_cell.angle_gamma   90.00
#
_symmetry.space_group_name_H-M   'P 1'
#
loop_
_entity.id
_entity.type
_entity.pdbx_description
1 polymer ?
#
loop_
_entity_poly.entity_id
_entity_poly.type
_entity_poly.pdbx_seq_one_letter_code
_entity_poly.pdbx_strand_id
1 'polypeptide(L)'
;CFLEFLDEPNRYEMSDLRGEYPNLLIIKAFTKIFSMPGLRLGYAISSNQDILEEMSWKLQQWNVSVPAQMAGVAALEKPKEYIRQTREYVSGQREYMRNIMKMMGYVVFASKANYLFFKGRPGLEKEALEAGFLIRDCQNYEGLSEGFYRIAVRTKEENERLITWLGRL
;
A
#
# COMPACT_ATOMS: atom_id res chain seq x y z
N CYS A 1 0.19 -7.17 -0.45
CA CYS A 1 0.65 -5.99 0.31
C CYS A 1 -0.49 -5.06 0.74
N PHE A 2 -1.64 -5.06 0.04
CA PHE A 2 -2.76 -4.15 0.32
C PHE A 2 -4.00 -4.86 0.89
N LEU A 3 -3.97 -6.16 1.01
CA LEU A 3 -5.09 -6.97 1.47
C LEU A 3 -5.61 -6.54 2.86
N GLU A 4 -4.68 -6.21 3.76
CA GLU A 4 -4.98 -5.81 5.13
C GLU A 4 -5.74 -4.47 5.24
N PHE A 5 -5.80 -3.67 4.17
CA PHE A 5 -6.60 -2.43 4.12
C PHE A 5 -8.06 -2.66 3.73
N LEU A 6 -8.43 -3.87 3.31
CA LEU A 6 -9.81 -4.22 2.96
C LEU A 6 -10.67 -4.33 4.23
N ASP A 7 -11.96 -4.02 4.10
CA ASP A 7 -12.92 -4.17 5.19
C ASP A 7 -13.07 -5.64 5.60
N GLU A 8 -13.07 -6.54 4.60
CA GLU A 8 -13.17 -7.99 4.75
C GLU A 8 -11.97 -8.71 4.13
N PRO A 9 -10.75 -8.60 4.71
CA PRO A 9 -9.55 -9.17 4.10
C PRO A 9 -9.65 -10.70 3.96
N ASN A 10 -10.30 -11.39 4.90
CA ASN A 10 -10.44 -12.84 4.90
C ASN A 10 -11.20 -13.36 3.67
N ARG A 11 -12.08 -12.57 3.08
CA ARG A 11 -12.81 -12.95 1.86
C ARG A 11 -11.88 -13.15 0.65
N TYR A 12 -10.72 -12.52 0.68
CA TYR A 12 -9.72 -12.53 -0.39
C TYR A 12 -8.42 -13.21 0.03
N GLU A 13 -8.34 -13.66 1.29
CA GLU A 13 -7.18 -14.37 1.81
C GLU A 13 -7.18 -15.81 1.27
N MET A 14 -6.05 -16.22 0.71
CA MET A 14 -5.89 -17.54 0.11
C MET A 14 -5.13 -18.52 1.01
N SER A 15 -4.84 -18.12 2.24
CA SER A 15 -4.03 -18.91 3.18
C SER A 15 -4.65 -20.28 3.48
N ASP A 16 -5.98 -20.40 3.48
CA ASP A 16 -6.67 -21.65 3.76
C ASP A 16 -6.54 -22.66 2.60
N LEU A 17 -6.27 -22.18 1.39
CA LEU A 17 -6.11 -23.02 0.20
C LEU A 17 -4.73 -23.70 0.11
N ARG A 18 -3.79 -23.39 1.00
CA ARG A 18 -2.41 -23.93 0.97
C ARG A 18 -2.36 -25.45 0.96
N GLY A 19 -3.28 -26.11 1.70
CA GLY A 19 -3.34 -27.57 1.79
C GLY A 19 -3.78 -28.23 0.49
N GLU A 20 -4.58 -27.54 -0.31
CA GLU A 20 -5.13 -28.06 -1.57
C GLU A 20 -4.23 -27.76 -2.77
N TYR A 21 -3.45 -26.69 -2.69
CA TYR A 21 -2.60 -26.20 -3.79
C TYR A 21 -1.13 -26.18 -3.38
N PRO A 22 -0.36 -27.25 -3.62
CA PRO A 22 1.04 -27.33 -3.22
C PRO A 22 1.96 -26.36 -4.00
N ASN A 23 1.49 -25.79 -5.09
CA ASN A 23 2.20 -24.74 -5.85
C ASN A 23 1.82 -23.32 -5.41
N LEU A 24 0.98 -23.17 -4.39
CA LEU A 24 0.59 -21.85 -3.87
C LEU A 24 1.69 -21.27 -2.98
N LEU A 25 2.20 -20.11 -3.38
CA LEU A 25 3.12 -19.29 -2.60
C LEU A 25 2.48 -17.93 -2.31
N ILE A 26 2.28 -17.62 -1.05
CA ILE A 26 1.71 -16.34 -0.60
C ILE A 26 2.83 -15.48 -0.04
N ILE A 27 3.01 -14.28 -0.61
CA ILE A 27 4.02 -13.32 -0.15
C ILE A 27 3.32 -12.20 0.62
N LYS A 28 3.73 -12.00 1.86
CA LYS A 28 3.28 -10.90 2.73
C LYS A 28 4.43 -9.97 3.10
N ALA A 29 4.13 -8.70 3.32
CA ALA A 29 5.14 -7.70 3.64
C ALA A 29 4.66 -6.74 4.73
N PHE A 30 5.58 -6.31 5.56
CA PHE A 30 5.36 -5.29 6.59
C PHE A 30 5.37 -3.85 6.02
N THR A 31 5.75 -3.72 4.76
CA THR A 31 6.03 -2.45 4.08
C THR A 31 4.88 -1.44 4.17
N LYS A 32 3.64 -1.89 3.99
CA LYS A 32 2.48 -0.98 3.88
C LYS A 32 1.68 -0.90 5.16
N ILE A 33 1.15 -2.01 5.62
CA ILE A 33 0.23 -2.02 6.78
C ILE A 33 0.92 -1.60 8.08
N PHE A 34 2.20 -1.95 8.27
CA PHE A 34 3.01 -1.56 9.43
C PHE A 34 3.92 -0.35 9.17
N SER A 35 3.78 0.31 8.03
CA SER A 35 4.55 1.51 7.67
C SER A 35 6.08 1.37 7.76
N MET A 36 6.59 0.18 7.40
CA MET A 36 8.02 -0.17 7.50
C MET A 36 8.70 -0.35 6.12
N PRO A 37 8.61 0.61 5.17
CA PRO A 37 9.15 0.41 3.83
C PRO A 37 10.67 0.31 3.80
N GLY A 38 11.37 1.03 4.68
CA GLY A 38 12.83 1.07 4.75
C GLY A 38 13.46 -0.19 5.34
N LEU A 39 12.75 -0.93 6.17
CA LEU A 39 13.28 -2.11 6.85
C LEU A 39 13.35 -3.36 5.96
N ARG A 40 12.69 -3.35 4.79
CA ARG A 40 12.71 -4.42 3.80
C ARG A 40 12.31 -5.79 4.37
N LEU A 41 11.26 -5.83 5.20
CA LEU A 41 10.77 -7.03 5.87
C LEU A 41 9.53 -7.58 5.18
N GLY A 42 9.53 -8.89 4.96
CA GLY A 42 8.41 -9.66 4.44
C GLY A 42 8.62 -11.15 4.69
N TYR A 43 7.65 -11.97 4.34
CA TYR A 43 7.72 -13.41 4.49
C TYR A 43 6.88 -14.11 3.42
N ALA A 44 7.22 -15.37 3.17
CA ALA A 44 6.49 -16.26 2.29
C ALA A 44 5.80 -17.37 3.09
N ILE A 45 4.65 -17.81 2.61
CA ILE A 45 3.89 -18.92 3.20
C ILE A 45 3.56 -19.92 2.09
N SER A 46 3.89 -21.19 2.29
CA SER A 46 3.50 -22.30 1.42
C SER A 46 3.30 -23.56 2.27
N SER A 47 2.54 -24.52 1.78
CA SER A 47 2.53 -25.89 2.31
C SER A 47 3.63 -26.77 1.70
N ASN A 48 4.26 -26.33 0.62
CA ASN A 48 5.30 -27.05 -0.07
C ASN A 48 6.67 -26.69 0.52
N GLN A 49 7.24 -27.63 1.29
CA GLN A 49 8.54 -27.47 1.93
C GLN A 49 9.67 -27.34 0.91
N ASP A 50 9.62 -28.09 -0.20
CA ASP A 50 10.67 -28.07 -1.24
C ASP A 50 10.81 -26.66 -1.83
N ILE A 51 9.68 -25.98 -2.08
CA ILE A 51 9.70 -24.59 -2.56
C ILE A 51 10.35 -23.66 -1.52
N LEU A 52 9.99 -23.80 -0.24
CA LEU A 52 10.55 -22.95 0.82
C LEU A 52 12.04 -23.20 1.04
N GLU A 53 12.48 -24.46 0.99
CA GLU A 53 13.88 -24.82 1.09
C GLU A 53 14.68 -24.29 -0.11
N GLU A 54 14.19 -24.48 -1.33
CA GLU A 54 14.86 -23.97 -2.53
C GLU A 54 14.97 -22.42 -2.51
N MET A 55 13.92 -21.74 -2.05
CA MET A 55 13.96 -20.29 -1.83
C MET A 55 15.03 -19.92 -0.80
N SER A 56 15.10 -20.63 0.32
CA SER A 56 16.07 -20.38 1.38
C SER A 56 17.51 -20.52 0.88
N TRP A 57 17.79 -21.52 0.07
CA TRP A 57 19.12 -21.74 -0.54
C TRP A 57 19.53 -20.63 -1.52
N LYS A 58 18.55 -19.99 -2.18
CA LYS A 58 18.80 -18.90 -3.15
C LYS A 58 18.86 -17.51 -2.50
N LEU A 59 18.44 -17.38 -1.25
CA LEU A 59 18.51 -16.11 -0.53
C LEU A 59 19.91 -15.84 -0.01
N GLN A 60 20.24 -14.55 0.10
CA GLN A 60 21.48 -14.14 0.74
C GLN A 60 21.50 -14.54 2.21
N GLN A 61 22.65 -14.94 2.72
CA GLN A 61 22.84 -15.11 4.15
C GLN A 61 22.60 -13.76 4.85
N TRP A 62 21.99 -13.79 6.03
CA TRP A 62 21.71 -12.59 6.83
C TRP A 62 20.83 -11.56 6.10
N ASN A 63 19.94 -12.01 5.22
CA ASN A 63 19.07 -11.18 4.38
C ASN A 63 18.09 -10.31 5.15
N VAL A 64 17.85 -10.56 6.46
CA VAL A 64 17.02 -9.75 7.34
C VAL A 64 17.89 -9.09 8.41
N SER A 65 17.99 -7.77 8.39
CA SER A 65 18.77 -7.02 9.35
C SER A 65 18.21 -7.11 10.76
N VAL A 66 19.07 -6.99 11.79
CA VAL A 66 18.64 -7.01 13.20
C VAL A 66 17.55 -5.98 13.50
N PRO A 67 17.65 -4.70 13.05
CA PRO A 67 16.55 -3.75 13.24
C PRO A 67 15.23 -4.21 12.60
N ALA A 68 15.26 -4.86 11.43
CA ALA A 68 14.06 -5.38 10.80
C ALA A 68 13.44 -6.54 11.60
N GLN A 69 14.27 -7.43 12.15
CA GLN A 69 13.80 -8.52 13.01
C GLN A 69 13.12 -7.98 14.28
N MET A 70 13.77 -7.06 14.97
CA MET A 70 13.22 -6.44 16.20
C MET A 70 11.90 -5.71 15.91
N ALA A 71 11.84 -4.91 14.85
CA ALA A 71 10.63 -4.20 14.45
C ALA A 71 9.51 -5.16 14.05
N GLY A 72 9.84 -6.26 13.36
CA GLY A 72 8.88 -7.29 12.98
C GLY A 72 8.26 -7.97 14.20
N VAL A 73 9.06 -8.33 15.19
CA VAL A 73 8.59 -8.92 16.45
C VAL A 73 7.65 -7.95 17.16
N ALA A 74 8.08 -6.68 17.34
CA ALA A 74 7.26 -5.66 17.99
C ALA A 74 5.93 -5.42 17.26
N ALA A 75 5.94 -5.41 15.92
CA ALA A 75 4.72 -5.27 15.11
C ALA A 75 3.72 -6.43 15.30
N LEU A 76 4.22 -7.61 15.65
CA LEU A 76 3.42 -8.81 15.86
C LEU A 76 2.96 -9.03 17.32
N GLU A 77 3.29 -8.15 18.25
CA GLU A 77 2.78 -8.25 19.63
C GLU A 77 1.27 -8.01 19.71
N LYS A 78 0.75 -6.99 19.02
CA LYS A 78 -0.69 -6.66 18.99
C LYS A 78 -1.16 -6.37 17.55
N PRO A 79 -0.97 -7.28 16.59
CA PRO A 79 -1.18 -6.98 15.17
C PRO A 79 -2.63 -6.67 14.85
N LYS A 80 -3.59 -7.36 15.46
CA LYS A 80 -5.02 -7.18 15.17
C LYS A 80 -5.50 -5.77 15.50
N GLU A 81 -5.11 -5.24 16.65
CA GLU A 81 -5.50 -3.90 17.09
C GLU A 81 -4.84 -2.83 16.23
N TYR A 82 -3.54 -2.95 15.96
CA TYR A 82 -2.82 -2.03 15.09
C TYR A 82 -3.41 -2.00 13.68
N ILE A 83 -3.68 -3.17 13.08
CA ILE A 83 -4.26 -3.29 11.74
C ILE A 83 -5.66 -2.65 11.70
N ARG A 84 -6.49 -2.90 12.73
CA ARG A 84 -7.83 -2.30 12.84
C ARG A 84 -7.75 -0.78 12.85
N GLN A 85 -6.94 -0.21 13.75
CA GLN A 85 -6.78 1.25 13.87
C GLN A 85 -6.23 1.86 12.57
N THR A 86 -5.22 1.24 11.96
CA THR A 86 -4.66 1.69 10.68
C THR A 86 -5.70 1.66 9.56
N ARG A 87 -6.50 0.61 9.49
CA ARG A 87 -7.58 0.46 8.49
C ARG A 87 -8.63 1.56 8.65
N GLU A 88 -9.12 1.77 9.86
CA GLU A 88 -10.11 2.81 10.18
C GLU A 88 -9.59 4.20 9.82
N TYR A 89 -8.37 4.53 10.24
CA TYR A 89 -7.73 5.79 9.92
C TYR A 89 -7.58 6.01 8.42
N VAL A 90 -6.98 5.06 7.72
CA VAL A 90 -6.74 5.14 6.27
C VAL A 90 -8.06 5.23 5.51
N SER A 91 -9.07 4.47 5.91
CA SER A 91 -10.39 4.50 5.27
C SER A 91 -11.04 5.87 5.42
N GLY A 92 -11.03 6.45 6.64
CA GLY A 92 -11.58 7.78 6.89
C GLY A 92 -10.87 8.88 6.11
N GLN A 93 -9.53 8.87 6.12
CA GLN A 93 -8.75 9.86 5.37
C GLN A 93 -8.91 9.71 3.85
N ARG A 94 -8.97 8.47 3.35
CA ARG A 94 -9.20 8.20 1.92
C ARG A 94 -10.55 8.75 1.46
N GLU A 95 -11.61 8.51 2.21
CA GLU A 95 -12.95 9.01 1.89
C GLU A 95 -13.01 10.55 1.95
N TYR A 96 -12.38 11.16 2.94
CA TYR A 96 -12.25 12.62 3.04
C TYR A 96 -11.61 13.19 1.77
N MET A 97 -10.41 12.72 1.41
CA MET A 97 -9.69 13.18 0.22
C MET A 97 -10.50 12.94 -1.06
N ARG A 98 -11.08 11.74 -1.20
CA ARG A 98 -11.88 11.37 -2.37
C ARG A 98 -13.06 12.32 -2.58
N ASN A 99 -13.78 12.62 -1.52
CA ASN A 99 -14.97 13.45 -1.60
C ASN A 99 -14.62 14.89 -2.00
N ILE A 100 -13.60 15.47 -1.38
CA ILE A 100 -13.17 16.83 -1.73
C ILE A 100 -12.64 16.89 -3.16
N MET A 101 -11.80 15.94 -3.58
CA MET A 101 -11.30 15.90 -4.96
C MET A 101 -12.43 15.79 -5.99
N LYS A 102 -13.48 15.01 -5.70
CA LYS A 102 -14.67 14.95 -6.55
C LYS A 102 -15.42 16.28 -6.61
N MET A 103 -15.55 16.98 -5.50
CA MET A 103 -16.16 18.33 -5.47
C MET A 103 -15.34 19.35 -6.28
N MET A 104 -14.03 19.17 -6.37
CA MET A 104 -13.13 19.95 -7.22
C MET A 104 -13.18 19.55 -8.71
N GLY A 105 -13.98 18.55 -9.08
CA GLY A 105 -14.13 18.08 -10.47
C GLY A 105 -13.16 17.00 -10.91
N TYR A 106 -12.31 16.47 -10.04
CA TYR A 106 -11.42 15.35 -10.38
C TYR A 106 -12.20 14.04 -10.54
N VAL A 107 -11.83 13.25 -11.54
CA VAL A 107 -12.32 11.87 -11.69
C VAL A 107 -11.50 10.97 -10.77
N VAL A 108 -12.07 10.59 -9.63
CA VAL A 108 -11.40 9.75 -8.63
C VAL A 108 -12.00 8.35 -8.67
N PHE A 109 -11.17 7.37 -8.94
CA PHE A 109 -11.56 5.96 -9.03
C PHE A 109 -11.76 5.35 -7.63
N ALA A 110 -12.56 4.27 -7.57
CA ALA A 110 -12.75 3.54 -6.33
C ALA A 110 -11.43 2.93 -5.85
N SER A 111 -11.14 3.06 -4.56
CA SER A 111 -9.95 2.50 -3.93
C SER A 111 -10.31 1.89 -2.58
N LYS A 112 -9.63 0.79 -2.25
CA LYS A 112 -9.66 0.14 -0.93
C LYS A 112 -8.27 0.13 -0.28
N ALA A 113 -7.24 0.56 -1.01
CA ALA A 113 -5.86 0.63 -0.54
C ALA A 113 -5.56 1.96 0.19
N ASN A 114 -4.32 2.13 0.60
CA ASN A 114 -3.82 3.36 1.21
C ASN A 114 -3.40 4.43 0.19
N TYR A 115 -4.08 4.46 -0.95
CA TYR A 115 -3.87 5.47 -1.99
C TYR A 115 -5.16 5.73 -2.76
N LEU A 116 -5.22 6.88 -3.44
CA LEU A 116 -6.23 7.22 -4.43
C LEU A 116 -5.61 7.21 -5.83
N PHE A 117 -6.36 6.68 -6.79
CA PHE A 117 -6.07 6.76 -8.21
C PHE A 117 -7.07 7.73 -8.85
N PHE A 118 -6.58 8.68 -9.65
CA PHE A 118 -7.41 9.72 -10.21
C PHE A 118 -6.90 10.22 -11.56
N LYS A 119 -7.78 10.89 -12.31
CA LYS A 119 -7.44 11.58 -13.53
C LYS A 119 -7.39 13.09 -13.26
N GLY A 120 -6.28 13.71 -13.64
CA GLY A 120 -6.04 15.15 -13.65
C GLY A 120 -5.59 15.63 -15.02
N ARG A 121 -5.13 16.88 -15.11
CA ARG A 121 -4.54 17.40 -16.34
C ARG A 121 -3.12 16.81 -16.56
N PRO A 122 -2.65 16.66 -17.81
CA PRO A 122 -1.26 16.30 -18.08
C PRO A 122 -0.27 17.28 -17.41
N GLY A 123 0.86 16.79 -16.92
CA GLY A 123 1.90 17.59 -16.30
C GLY A 123 1.67 17.96 -14.83
N LEU A 124 0.58 17.51 -14.23
CA LEU A 124 0.27 17.77 -12.81
C LEU A 124 1.36 17.28 -11.86
N GLU A 125 2.09 16.22 -12.20
CA GLU A 125 3.19 15.69 -11.41
C GLU A 125 4.36 16.67 -11.28
N LYS A 126 4.63 17.47 -12.31
CA LYS A 126 5.70 18.47 -12.30
C LYS A 126 5.32 19.65 -11.41
N GLU A 127 4.11 20.15 -11.58
CA GLU A 127 3.59 21.24 -10.74
C GLU A 127 3.49 20.83 -9.26
N ALA A 128 3.09 19.57 -9.00
CA ALA A 128 3.08 19.01 -7.66
C ALA A 128 4.49 18.97 -7.05
N LEU A 129 5.51 18.56 -7.84
CA LEU A 129 6.89 18.51 -7.39
C LEU A 129 7.42 19.91 -7.05
N GLU A 130 7.14 20.92 -7.87
CA GLU A 130 7.49 22.32 -7.60
C GLU A 130 6.82 22.85 -6.32
N ALA A 131 5.61 22.40 -6.03
CA ALA A 131 4.89 22.71 -4.80
C ALA A 131 5.31 21.86 -3.57
N GLY A 132 6.29 20.96 -3.75
CA GLY A 132 6.81 20.09 -2.68
C GLY A 132 5.99 18.82 -2.44
N PHE A 133 5.17 18.40 -3.42
CA PHE A 133 4.42 17.16 -3.38
C PHE A 133 4.91 16.16 -4.42
N LEU A 134 5.22 14.95 -3.99
CA LEU A 134 5.55 13.86 -4.90
C LEU A 134 4.31 13.00 -5.15
N ILE A 135 3.71 13.13 -6.32
CA ILE A 135 2.62 12.29 -6.78
C ILE A 135 3.13 11.28 -7.82
N ARG A 136 2.52 10.10 -7.90
CA ARG A 136 2.93 9.08 -8.85
C ARG A 136 2.24 9.29 -10.18
N ASP A 137 2.99 9.60 -11.24
CA ASP A 137 2.53 9.52 -12.62
C ASP A 137 2.38 8.06 -13.03
N CYS A 138 1.20 7.70 -13.56
CA CYS A 138 0.83 6.35 -13.94
C CYS A 138 0.79 6.12 -15.46
N GLN A 139 1.27 7.04 -16.28
CA GLN A 139 1.26 6.91 -17.75
C GLN A 139 2.03 5.68 -18.26
N ASN A 140 2.97 5.16 -17.47
CA ASN A 140 3.76 3.99 -17.82
C ASN A 140 3.06 2.65 -17.56
N TYR A 141 1.83 2.64 -17.05
CA TYR A 141 1.04 1.43 -16.93
C TYR A 141 0.33 1.13 -18.27
N GLU A 142 0.29 -0.15 -18.64
CA GLU A 142 -0.44 -0.60 -19.83
C GLU A 142 -1.91 -0.17 -19.75
N GLY A 143 -2.41 0.43 -20.84
CA GLY A 143 -3.77 0.95 -20.92
C GLY A 143 -4.00 2.31 -20.28
N LEU A 144 -2.96 2.95 -19.70
CA LEU A 144 -3.03 4.33 -19.21
C LEU A 144 -2.27 5.29 -20.12
N SER A 145 -2.59 6.57 -20.00
CA SER A 145 -1.97 7.67 -20.72
C SER A 145 -1.56 8.77 -19.74
N GLU A 146 -1.08 9.88 -20.24
CA GLU A 146 -0.86 11.10 -19.44
C GLU A 146 -2.13 11.54 -18.71
N GLY A 147 -1.96 12.12 -17.54
CA GLY A 147 -3.06 12.63 -16.72
C GLY A 147 -3.61 11.61 -15.72
N PHE A 148 -3.08 10.39 -15.66
CA PHE A 148 -3.45 9.43 -14.62
C PHE A 148 -2.42 9.41 -13.49
N TYR A 149 -2.90 9.64 -12.28
CA TYR A 149 -2.04 9.81 -11.11
C TYR A 149 -2.47 8.96 -9.93
N ARG A 150 -1.52 8.71 -9.03
CA ARG A 150 -1.77 8.07 -7.75
C ARG A 150 -1.15 8.89 -6.62
N ILE A 151 -1.93 9.13 -5.58
CA ILE A 151 -1.52 9.81 -4.34
C ILE A 151 -1.71 8.88 -3.16
N ALA A 152 -0.76 8.91 -2.22
CA ALA A 152 -0.87 8.15 -0.98
C ALA A 152 -1.82 8.83 0.00
N VAL A 153 -2.54 8.03 0.78
CA VAL A 153 -3.22 8.49 1.99
C VAL A 153 -2.16 8.54 3.09
N ARG A 154 -1.99 9.73 3.70
CA ARG A 154 -0.96 10.01 4.72
C ARG A 154 -1.59 10.53 6.01
N THR A 155 -0.84 11.31 6.79
CA THR A 155 -1.41 11.99 7.96
C THR A 155 -2.47 13.01 7.54
N LYS A 156 -3.36 13.37 8.47
CA LYS A 156 -4.41 14.35 8.21
C LYS A 156 -3.84 15.67 7.69
N GLU A 157 -2.80 16.16 8.34
CA GLU A 157 -2.13 17.43 8.01
C GLU A 157 -1.52 17.40 6.60
N GLU A 158 -0.86 16.30 6.24
CA GLU A 158 -0.28 16.13 4.90
C GLU A 158 -1.37 16.02 3.83
N ASN A 159 -2.44 15.30 4.11
CA ASN A 159 -3.59 15.16 3.23
C ASN A 159 -4.27 16.52 3.00
N GLU A 160 -4.52 17.29 4.07
CA GLU A 160 -5.13 18.62 3.99
C GLU A 160 -4.25 19.60 3.18
N ARG A 161 -2.94 19.56 3.37
CA ARG A 161 -1.99 20.37 2.58
C ARG A 161 -2.09 20.05 1.08
N LEU A 162 -2.07 18.76 0.72
CA LEU A 162 -2.18 18.31 -0.66
C LEU A 162 -3.52 18.72 -1.27
N ILE A 163 -4.63 18.48 -0.57
CA ILE A 163 -5.98 18.84 -1.01
C ILE A 163 -6.12 20.35 -1.19
N THR A 164 -5.60 21.15 -0.25
CA THR A 164 -5.61 22.62 -0.36
C THR A 164 -4.84 23.11 -1.58
N TRP A 165 -3.70 22.49 -1.89
CA TRP A 165 -2.94 22.82 -3.08
C TRP A 165 -3.70 22.44 -4.36
N LEU A 166 -4.26 21.24 -4.45
CA LEU A 166 -5.08 20.80 -5.59
C LEU A 166 -6.28 21.73 -5.85
N GLY A 167 -6.87 22.29 -4.80
CA GLY A 167 -8.00 23.22 -4.93
C GLY A 167 -7.66 24.62 -5.41
N ARG A 168 -6.36 24.96 -5.54
CA ARG A 168 -5.90 26.26 -6.07
C ARG A 168 -5.60 26.20 -7.57
N LEU A 169 -5.62 25.05 -8.18
CA LEU A 169 -5.33 24.80 -9.59
C LEU A 169 -6.55 24.98 -10.47
#